data_752c0e08db1064cadbed99514401441c
#
_entry.id   752c0e08db1064cadbed99514401441c
#
_cell.length_a   1.000
_cell.length_b   1.000
_cell.length_c   1.000
_cell.angle_alpha   90.00
_cell.angle_beta   90.00
_cell.angle_gamma   90.00
#
_symmetry.space_group_name_H-M   'P 1'
#
loop_
_entity.id
_entity.type
_entity.pdbx_description
1 polymer ?
#
loop_
_entity_poly.entity_id
_entity_poly.type
_entity_poly.pdbx_seq_one_letter_code
_entity_poly.pdbx_strand_id
1 'polypeptide(L)'
;MRRRDLLIRLGLIAGGVGGAWWLRDHVLWREPKIVFPADGSSGWLAYAEPRATTPTVEVTINGEKLRALIDSGAQYSVIDRSLVAVLGLTHMFNIPMVAYGVGGEAQVGRGTTLDVAVGGMRLEGLRAAILGLGPLASADGLEAPLILGQDVLRNLVLELDTTQKRVRFLNREGWTPSRDLAVVEVTRAGKALQASITVEGAEVEAVVDTGASALLAVTRETAEMVGLIDGRERTPGQSIVLGGVVGAETVIVRTLTIGNEVHRQASVAIYDNVAVPGFPKALIGMAAFEDRRVVLDLGGPRLFMTRPLEITVG
;
A
#
# COMPACT_ATOMS: atom_id res chain seq x y z
N MET A 1 -13.86 22.05 -14.26
CA MET A 1 -13.06 21.08 -13.52
C MET A 1 -12.08 20.43 -14.49
N ARG A 2 -10.79 20.54 -14.26
CA ARG A 2 -9.78 19.95 -15.13
C ARG A 2 -9.75 18.43 -14.92
N ARG A 3 -9.63 17.64 -16.01
CA ARG A 3 -9.56 16.16 -15.95
C ARG A 3 -8.53 15.62 -14.94
N ARG A 4 -7.49 16.41 -14.63
CA ARG A 4 -6.48 16.14 -13.61
C ARG A 4 -7.04 16.06 -12.17
N ASP A 5 -8.05 16.89 -11.83
CA ASP A 5 -8.61 16.91 -10.47
C ASP A 5 -9.52 15.70 -10.21
N LEU A 6 -10.01 15.06 -11.28
CA LEU A 6 -10.85 13.87 -11.19
C LEU A 6 -9.99 12.62 -10.91
N LEU A 7 -8.79 12.54 -11.50
CA LEU A 7 -7.86 11.41 -11.33
C LEU A 7 -7.25 11.36 -9.91
N ILE A 8 -7.11 12.51 -9.26
CA ILE A 8 -6.55 12.61 -7.89
C ILE A 8 -7.59 12.23 -6.83
N ARG A 9 -8.88 12.30 -7.15
CA ARG A 9 -9.98 11.92 -6.23
C ARG A 9 -10.40 10.45 -6.34
N LEU A 10 -9.91 9.77 -7.36
CA LEU A 10 -10.20 8.36 -7.59
C LEU A 10 -9.08 7.55 -6.92
N GLY A 11 -9.44 6.88 -5.86
CA GLY A 11 -8.53 6.11 -5.06
C GLY A 11 -7.63 5.20 -5.87
N LEU A 12 -6.32 5.30 -5.63
CA LEU A 12 -5.40 4.24 -5.95
C LEU A 12 -5.83 3.00 -5.15
N ILE A 13 -6.58 2.12 -5.79
CA ILE A 13 -6.56 0.74 -5.37
C ILE A 13 -5.28 0.19 -5.99
N ALA A 14 -4.14 0.45 -5.37
CA ALA A 14 -3.00 -0.40 -5.53
C ALA A 14 -3.37 -1.70 -4.80
N GLY A 15 -4.41 -2.32 -5.32
CA GLY A 15 -4.79 -3.67 -4.93
C GLY A 15 -3.55 -4.47 -5.14
N GLY A 16 -2.93 -4.87 -4.06
CA GLY A 16 -1.62 -5.44 -4.03
C GLY A 16 -1.35 -6.32 -5.23
N VAL A 17 -0.11 -6.48 -5.56
CA VAL A 17 0.32 -7.56 -6.45
C VAL A 17 -0.18 -8.86 -5.82
N GLY A 18 -1.51 -8.93 -5.69
CA GLY A 18 -2.26 -10.01 -5.12
C GLY A 18 -2.19 -11.15 -6.09
N GLY A 19 -1.37 -12.08 -5.80
CA GLY A 19 -1.22 -13.26 -6.60
C GLY A 19 0.03 -13.31 -7.42
N ALA A 20 1.16 -12.99 -6.82
CA ALA A 20 2.35 -13.72 -7.18
C ALA A 20 2.12 -15.16 -6.73
N TRP A 21 1.44 -15.94 -7.54
CA TRP A 21 1.26 -17.37 -7.28
C TRP A 21 2.63 -18.03 -7.27
N TRP A 22 3.08 -18.18 -6.09
CA TRP A 22 3.90 -19.18 -5.49
C TRP A 22 4.60 -20.10 -6.45
N LEU A 23 5.82 -19.77 -6.78
CA LEU A 23 6.85 -20.78 -6.83
C LEU A 23 7.86 -20.42 -5.75
N ARG A 24 7.69 -21.17 -4.67
CA ARG A 24 8.73 -21.47 -3.70
C ARG A 24 9.95 -20.56 -3.83
N ASP A 25 10.09 -19.57 -2.94
CA ASP A 25 11.12 -19.80 -2.02
C ASP A 25 11.93 -18.61 -1.57
N HIS A 26 12.13 -18.67 -0.35
CA HIS A 26 13.25 -18.15 0.41
C HIS A 26 14.62 -18.22 -0.29
N VAL A 27 14.78 -19.05 -1.32
CA VAL A 27 16.01 -19.19 -2.10
C VAL A 27 16.08 -18.19 -3.27
N LEU A 28 14.97 -17.91 -3.93
CA LEU A 28 14.94 -16.97 -5.06
C LEU A 28 14.64 -15.53 -4.64
N TRP A 29 13.95 -15.32 -3.52
CA TRP A 29 13.60 -13.97 -3.03
C TRP A 29 14.21 -13.74 -1.65
N ARG A 30 15.52 -13.46 -1.63
CA ARG A 30 16.21 -13.10 -0.38
C ARG A 30 15.77 -11.73 0.08
N GLU A 31 15.56 -11.58 1.38
CA GLU A 31 15.31 -10.29 1.99
C GLU A 31 16.53 -9.38 1.85
N PRO A 32 16.33 -8.07 1.62
CA PRO A 32 17.43 -7.14 1.58
C PRO A 32 18.07 -6.99 2.96
N LYS A 33 19.36 -6.69 3.00
CA LYS A 33 19.99 -6.23 4.23
C LYS A 33 19.63 -4.76 4.44
N ILE A 34 19.00 -4.46 5.57
CA ILE A 34 18.63 -3.10 5.93
C ILE A 34 19.71 -2.51 6.81
N VAL A 35 20.29 -1.40 6.39
CA VAL A 35 21.33 -0.68 7.13
C VAL A 35 20.78 0.66 7.57
N PHE A 36 20.59 0.80 8.88
CA PHE A 36 20.16 2.06 9.50
C PHE A 36 21.37 2.88 9.97
N PRO A 37 21.22 4.22 10.11
CA PRO A 37 22.11 5.05 10.91
C PRO A 37 22.14 4.58 12.38
N ALA A 38 23.06 5.14 13.16
CA ALA A 38 23.25 4.75 14.57
C ALA A 38 22.01 4.99 15.45
N ASP A 39 21.13 5.93 15.09
CA ASP A 39 19.87 6.21 15.77
C ASP A 39 18.72 5.23 15.40
N GLY A 40 18.99 4.29 14.51
CA GLY A 40 18.00 3.30 14.06
C GLY A 40 16.84 3.86 13.25
N SER A 41 16.99 5.03 12.62
CA SER A 41 15.94 5.72 11.87
C SER A 41 16.41 6.16 10.48
N SER A 42 15.52 6.11 9.50
CA SER A 42 15.75 6.76 8.20
C SER A 42 15.74 8.30 8.28
N GLY A 43 15.29 8.87 9.41
CA GLY A 43 14.79 10.22 9.52
C GLY A 43 13.39 10.37 8.89
N TRP A 44 12.74 11.51 9.14
CA TRP A 44 11.47 11.83 8.53
C TRP A 44 11.66 12.25 7.06
N LEU A 45 10.91 11.62 6.18
CA LEU A 45 10.89 11.83 4.74
C LEU A 45 9.54 12.42 4.35
N ALA A 46 9.51 13.57 3.69
CA ALA A 46 8.28 14.11 3.13
C ALA A 46 7.76 13.19 2.02
N TYR A 47 6.43 13.15 1.85
CA TYR A 47 5.87 12.47 0.68
C TYR A 47 6.40 13.13 -0.59
N ALA A 48 6.92 12.32 -1.50
CA ALA A 48 7.44 12.81 -2.79
C ALA A 48 6.32 13.35 -3.70
N GLU A 49 5.06 12.90 -3.49
CA GLU A 49 3.85 13.52 -4.04
C GLU A 49 2.96 14.01 -2.88
N PRO A 50 3.07 15.29 -2.51
CA PRO A 50 2.36 15.81 -1.33
C PRO A 50 0.83 15.75 -1.42
N ARG A 51 0.29 15.73 -2.65
CA ARG A 51 -1.17 15.64 -2.88
C ARG A 51 -1.69 14.21 -2.85
N ALA A 52 -0.81 13.21 -2.91
CA ALA A 52 -1.21 11.83 -2.81
C ALA A 52 -1.65 11.49 -1.37
N THR A 53 -2.64 10.64 -1.24
CA THR A 53 -3.03 10.03 0.03
C THR A 53 -2.05 8.93 0.40
N THR A 54 -1.57 8.19 -0.59
CA THR A 54 -0.62 7.08 -0.42
C THR A 54 0.81 7.60 -0.18
N PRO A 55 1.59 6.96 0.70
CA PRO A 55 2.95 7.39 1.03
C PRO A 55 3.91 7.09 -0.12
N THR A 56 4.52 8.16 -0.62
CA THR A 56 5.62 8.09 -1.59
C THR A 56 6.85 8.76 -1.03
N VAL A 57 8.03 8.23 -1.33
CA VAL A 57 9.31 8.80 -0.89
C VAL A 57 10.30 8.93 -2.03
N GLU A 58 11.22 9.90 -1.92
CA GLU A 58 12.38 9.95 -2.80
C GLU A 58 13.38 8.87 -2.38
N VAL A 59 13.87 8.13 -3.35
CA VAL A 59 14.94 7.14 -3.19
C VAL A 59 16.03 7.37 -4.21
N THR A 60 17.23 6.83 -3.96
CA THR A 60 18.35 6.89 -4.90
C THR A 60 18.80 5.47 -5.25
N ILE A 61 18.90 5.18 -6.55
CA ILE A 61 19.42 3.93 -7.10
C ILE A 61 20.46 4.26 -8.15
N ASN A 62 21.69 3.76 -8.02
CA ASN A 62 22.79 4.01 -8.94
C ASN A 62 23.04 5.52 -9.20
N GLY A 63 22.80 6.40 -8.21
CA GLY A 63 22.94 7.84 -8.31
C GLY A 63 21.71 8.57 -8.85
N GLU A 64 20.73 7.86 -9.41
CA GLU A 64 19.49 8.44 -9.93
C GLU A 64 18.43 8.55 -8.84
N LYS A 65 17.79 9.73 -8.75
CA LYS A 65 16.69 10.00 -7.84
C LYS A 65 15.36 9.55 -8.45
N LEU A 66 14.63 8.77 -7.72
CA LEU A 66 13.37 8.19 -8.13
C LEU A 66 12.33 8.35 -7.02
N ARG A 67 11.07 8.19 -7.38
CA ARG A 67 9.98 8.11 -6.41
C ARG A 67 9.62 6.65 -6.17
N ALA A 68 9.46 6.27 -4.91
CA ALA A 68 8.98 4.94 -4.51
C ALA A 68 7.64 5.05 -3.78
N LEU A 69 6.70 4.18 -4.12
CA LEU A 69 5.48 3.94 -3.37
C LEU A 69 5.78 2.99 -2.21
N ILE A 70 5.28 3.29 -1.02
CA ILE A 70 5.35 2.40 0.15
C ILE A 70 4.04 1.62 0.22
N ASP A 71 4.09 0.32 -0.07
CA ASP A 71 2.90 -0.49 -0.31
C ASP A 71 2.89 -1.75 0.56
N SER A 72 2.11 -1.72 1.65
CA SER A 72 1.95 -2.87 2.55
C SER A 72 1.04 -3.97 1.98
N GLY A 73 0.31 -3.69 0.90
CA GLY A 73 -0.47 -4.67 0.13
C GLY A 73 0.39 -5.46 -0.86
N ALA A 74 1.47 -4.89 -1.36
CA ALA A 74 2.36 -5.56 -2.30
C ALA A 74 3.24 -6.61 -1.60
N GLN A 75 3.20 -7.87 -2.05
CA GLN A 75 4.00 -8.94 -1.45
C GLN A 75 5.51 -8.78 -1.66
N TYR A 76 5.90 -8.21 -2.78
CA TYR A 76 7.28 -8.01 -3.22
C TYR A 76 7.48 -6.62 -3.79
N SER A 77 8.70 -6.15 -3.69
CA SER A 77 9.12 -4.90 -4.34
C SER A 77 9.15 -5.05 -5.85
N VAL A 78 8.77 -3.98 -6.54
CA VAL A 78 8.63 -3.95 -8.01
C VAL A 78 9.30 -2.70 -8.55
N ILE A 79 10.02 -2.84 -9.66
CA ILE A 79 10.58 -1.71 -10.43
C ILE A 79 9.96 -1.68 -11.83
N ASP A 80 9.66 -0.48 -12.31
CA ASP A 80 9.12 -0.33 -13.66
C ASP A 80 10.15 -0.73 -14.72
N ARG A 81 9.66 -1.40 -15.74
CA ARG A 81 10.49 -1.89 -16.85
C ARG A 81 11.24 -0.79 -17.58
N SER A 82 10.70 0.41 -17.66
CA SER A 82 11.34 1.56 -18.33
C SER A 82 12.66 1.95 -17.67
N LEU A 83 12.84 1.66 -16.37
CA LEU A 83 14.05 2.01 -15.63
C LEU A 83 15.22 1.07 -15.85
N VAL A 84 15.02 -0.08 -16.48
CA VAL A 84 16.09 -1.07 -16.69
C VAL A 84 17.28 -0.46 -17.44
N ALA A 85 17.00 0.25 -18.53
CA ALA A 85 18.04 0.90 -19.32
C ALA A 85 18.57 2.19 -18.64
N VAL A 86 17.68 2.97 -18.04
CA VAL A 86 18.02 4.25 -17.36
C VAL A 86 19.01 4.01 -16.21
N LEU A 87 18.77 2.98 -15.41
CA LEU A 87 19.61 2.63 -14.26
C LEU A 87 20.78 1.70 -14.61
N GLY A 88 20.92 1.31 -15.88
CA GLY A 88 21.97 0.38 -16.32
C GLY A 88 21.89 -0.98 -15.62
N LEU A 89 20.70 -1.51 -15.39
CA LEU A 89 20.52 -2.79 -14.68
C LEU A 89 20.95 -3.94 -15.55
N THR A 90 22.06 -4.58 -15.21
CA THR A 90 22.66 -5.69 -15.99
C THR A 90 22.41 -7.06 -15.35
N HIS A 91 22.27 -7.10 -14.02
CA HIS A 91 22.04 -8.34 -13.28
C HIS A 91 20.55 -8.67 -13.20
N MET A 92 20.05 -9.37 -14.21
CA MET A 92 18.67 -9.83 -14.26
C MET A 92 18.61 -11.35 -14.10
N PHE A 93 17.59 -11.82 -13.40
CA PHE A 93 17.31 -13.25 -13.23
C PHE A 93 15.87 -13.56 -13.63
N ASN A 94 15.64 -14.76 -14.14
CA ASN A 94 14.30 -15.19 -14.47
C ASN A 94 13.56 -15.52 -13.18
N ILE A 95 12.41 -14.90 -13.02
CA ILE A 95 11.46 -15.24 -11.96
C ILE A 95 10.34 -16.03 -12.64
N PRO A 96 10.11 -17.29 -12.25
CA PRO A 96 8.92 -18.02 -12.70
C PRO A 96 7.70 -17.47 -11.91
N MET A 97 7.41 -16.19 -12.10
CA MET A 97 6.36 -15.48 -11.39
C MET A 97 5.41 -14.85 -12.39
N VAL A 98 4.13 -15.08 -12.17
CA VAL A 98 3.08 -14.36 -12.84
C VAL A 98 2.52 -13.34 -11.83
N ALA A 99 2.74 -12.07 -12.09
CA ALA A 99 2.17 -11.01 -11.29
C ALA A 99 0.79 -10.63 -11.83
N TYR A 100 -0.17 -10.49 -10.93
CA TYR A 100 -1.50 -10.03 -11.26
C TYR A 100 -1.77 -8.73 -10.50
N GLY A 101 -2.26 -7.73 -11.20
CA GLY A 101 -2.89 -6.55 -10.60
C GLY A 101 -4.40 -6.74 -10.48
N VAL A 102 -5.09 -5.77 -9.89
CA VAL A 102 -6.58 -5.72 -9.84
C VAL A 102 -7.18 -5.77 -11.24
N GLY A 103 -6.47 -5.30 -12.27
CA GLY A 103 -6.89 -5.40 -13.66
C GLY A 103 -6.88 -6.81 -14.26
N GLY A 104 -6.38 -7.82 -13.52
CA GLY A 104 -6.40 -9.23 -13.94
C GLY A 104 -5.39 -9.61 -15.02
N GLU A 105 -4.61 -8.68 -15.56
CA GLU A 105 -3.60 -8.99 -16.56
C GLU A 105 -2.37 -9.65 -15.93
N ALA A 106 -2.03 -10.82 -16.48
CA ALA A 106 -0.86 -11.58 -16.06
C ALA A 106 0.42 -11.01 -16.67
N GLN A 107 1.41 -10.71 -15.86
CA GLN A 107 2.74 -10.33 -16.32
C GLN A 107 3.76 -11.38 -15.89
N VAL A 108 4.53 -11.89 -16.86
CA VAL A 108 5.70 -12.76 -16.58
C VAL A 108 6.89 -11.87 -16.31
N GLY A 109 7.41 -11.93 -15.07
CA GLY A 109 8.47 -11.04 -14.61
C GLY A 109 9.86 -11.64 -14.74
N ARG A 110 10.82 -10.76 -15.01
CA ARG A 110 12.22 -10.93 -14.63
C ARG A 110 12.45 -10.20 -13.31
N GLY A 111 13.44 -10.60 -12.55
CA GLY A 111 13.88 -9.88 -11.36
C GLY A 111 15.23 -9.23 -11.57
N THR A 112 15.51 -8.27 -10.73
CA THR A 112 16.81 -7.62 -10.60
C THR A 112 17.16 -7.45 -9.14
N THR A 113 18.42 -7.13 -8.85
CA THR A 113 18.90 -6.80 -7.51
C THR A 113 19.33 -5.33 -7.48
N LEU A 114 18.87 -4.60 -6.49
CA LEU A 114 19.06 -3.16 -6.34
C LEU A 114 19.70 -2.83 -4.99
N ASP A 115 20.54 -1.82 -4.97
CA ASP A 115 20.93 -1.13 -3.75
C ASP A 115 20.19 0.21 -3.74
N VAL A 116 19.36 0.43 -2.72
CA VAL A 116 18.45 1.58 -2.64
C VAL A 116 18.77 2.41 -1.41
N ALA A 117 19.05 3.70 -1.58
CA ALA A 117 19.16 4.63 -0.48
C ALA A 117 17.82 5.35 -0.26
N VAL A 118 17.37 5.38 1.01
CA VAL A 118 16.10 5.99 1.43
C VAL A 118 16.35 6.83 2.67
N GLY A 119 16.43 8.14 2.53
CA GLY A 119 16.86 9.00 3.62
C GLY A 119 18.22 8.59 4.16
N GLY A 120 18.34 8.41 5.48
CA GLY A 120 19.55 7.89 6.12
C GLY A 120 19.74 6.37 6.02
N MET A 121 18.74 5.63 5.55
CA MET A 121 18.73 4.17 5.49
C MET A 121 19.19 3.65 4.12
N ARG A 122 19.75 2.45 4.08
CA ARG A 122 20.07 1.73 2.84
C ARG A 122 19.48 0.33 2.84
N LEU A 123 18.97 -0.08 1.69
CA LEU A 123 18.54 -1.44 1.38
C LEU A 123 19.58 -2.04 0.46
N GLU A 124 20.40 -2.97 0.97
CA GLU A 124 21.44 -3.64 0.20
C GLU A 124 20.92 -4.98 -0.32
N GLY A 125 21.03 -5.18 -1.63
CA GLY A 125 20.61 -6.43 -2.27
C GLY A 125 19.09 -6.62 -2.36
N LEU A 126 18.30 -5.54 -2.44
CA LEU A 126 16.86 -5.60 -2.64
C LEU A 126 16.54 -6.30 -3.96
N ARG A 127 15.79 -7.38 -3.90
CA ARG A 127 15.25 -8.02 -5.09
C ARG A 127 13.95 -7.37 -5.50
N ALA A 128 13.87 -6.95 -6.76
CA ALA A 128 12.68 -6.33 -7.31
C ALA A 128 12.22 -7.05 -8.59
N ALA A 129 10.92 -7.26 -8.72
CA ALA A 129 10.33 -7.72 -9.96
C ALA A 129 10.34 -6.59 -11.00
N ILE A 130 10.68 -6.89 -12.24
CA ILE A 130 10.64 -5.94 -13.35
C ILE A 130 9.30 -6.11 -14.05
N LEU A 131 8.38 -5.18 -13.84
CA LEU A 131 7.04 -5.19 -14.40
C LEU A 131 6.72 -3.87 -15.11
N GLY A 132 5.69 -3.84 -15.94
CA GLY A 132 5.10 -2.59 -16.40
C GLY A 132 4.15 -2.07 -15.33
N LEU A 133 4.47 -0.95 -14.71
CA LEU A 133 3.64 -0.33 -13.67
C LEU A 133 2.56 0.59 -14.25
N GLY A 134 2.63 0.89 -15.57
CA GLY A 134 1.64 1.73 -16.24
C GLY A 134 1.49 3.10 -15.58
N PRO A 135 0.26 3.55 -15.29
CA PRO A 135 0.01 4.87 -14.71
C PRO A 135 0.64 5.08 -13.32
N LEU A 136 0.97 4.02 -12.56
CA LEU A 136 1.71 4.17 -11.30
C LEU A 136 3.08 4.80 -11.52
N ALA A 137 3.76 4.46 -12.62
CA ALA A 137 5.09 4.96 -12.95
C ALA A 137 5.08 6.21 -13.84
N SER A 138 3.96 6.55 -14.46
CA SER A 138 3.89 7.66 -15.43
C SER A 138 3.57 9.00 -14.79
N ALA A 139 3.90 10.09 -15.50
CA ALA A 139 3.61 11.46 -15.08
C ALA A 139 2.10 11.77 -14.95
N ASP A 140 1.27 11.02 -15.65
CA ASP A 140 -0.20 11.15 -15.58
C ASP A 140 -0.79 10.42 -14.35
N GLY A 141 0.03 9.71 -13.60
CA GLY A 141 -0.35 8.97 -12.40
C GLY A 141 0.39 9.40 -11.16
N LEU A 142 1.06 8.46 -10.49
CA LEU A 142 1.76 8.69 -9.23
C LEU A 142 3.25 9.03 -9.41
N GLU A 143 3.80 8.81 -10.59
CA GLU A 143 5.24 8.92 -10.89
C GLU A 143 6.11 8.09 -9.93
N ALA A 144 5.62 6.95 -9.48
CA ALA A 144 6.31 6.05 -8.58
C ALA A 144 6.76 4.77 -9.33
N PRO A 145 7.90 4.79 -10.03
CA PRO A 145 8.38 3.66 -10.78
C PRO A 145 9.03 2.56 -9.92
N LEU A 146 9.04 2.72 -8.61
CA LEU A 146 9.44 1.71 -7.63
C LEU A 146 8.32 1.52 -6.61
N ILE A 147 8.05 0.26 -6.27
CA ILE A 147 7.18 -0.12 -5.16
C ILE A 147 8.06 -0.84 -4.12
N LEU A 148 8.03 -0.39 -2.87
CA LEU A 148 8.62 -1.09 -1.74
C LEU A 148 7.52 -1.88 -1.04
N GLY A 149 7.61 -3.20 -1.13
CA GLY A 149 6.60 -4.13 -0.66
C GLY A 149 6.91 -4.75 0.71
N GLN A 150 6.17 -5.79 1.05
CA GLN A 150 6.26 -6.51 2.33
C GLN A 150 7.63 -7.19 2.55
N ASP A 151 8.36 -7.51 1.48
CA ASP A 151 9.73 -8.03 1.55
C ASP A 151 10.71 -7.06 2.22
N VAL A 152 10.44 -5.76 2.16
CA VAL A 152 11.13 -4.71 2.92
C VAL A 152 10.39 -4.42 4.23
N LEU A 153 9.09 -4.11 4.14
CA LEU A 153 8.30 -3.52 5.22
C LEU A 153 8.16 -4.43 6.45
N ARG A 154 8.23 -5.74 6.30
CA ARG A 154 8.15 -6.66 7.44
C ARG A 154 9.42 -6.73 8.28
N ASN A 155 10.53 -6.17 7.79
CA ASN A 155 11.83 -6.17 8.47
C ASN A 155 12.11 -4.86 9.22
N LEU A 156 11.17 -3.93 9.24
CA LEU A 156 11.27 -2.63 9.88
C LEU A 156 9.91 -2.22 10.47
N VAL A 157 9.88 -1.11 11.17
CA VAL A 157 8.65 -0.44 11.59
C VAL A 157 8.43 0.76 10.69
N LEU A 158 7.26 0.83 10.08
CA LEU A 158 6.84 1.95 9.24
C LEU A 158 6.01 2.91 10.08
N GLU A 159 6.44 4.15 10.21
CA GLU A 159 5.67 5.22 10.86
C GLU A 159 5.28 6.29 9.85
N LEU A 160 3.99 6.59 9.78
CA LEU A 160 3.37 7.56 8.89
C LEU A 160 2.78 8.70 9.72
N ASP A 161 3.04 9.93 9.32
CA ASP A 161 2.35 11.12 9.80
C ASP A 161 1.56 11.69 8.62
N THR A 162 0.30 11.32 8.55
CA THR A 162 -0.54 11.67 7.39
C THR A 162 -0.95 13.14 7.40
N THR A 163 -0.97 13.77 8.56
CA THR A 163 -1.21 15.21 8.70
C THR A 163 -0.08 16.03 8.07
N GLN A 164 1.18 15.65 8.36
CA GLN A 164 2.35 16.34 7.83
C GLN A 164 2.87 15.72 6.53
N LYS A 165 2.18 14.71 5.99
CA LYS A 165 2.56 14.01 4.77
C LYS A 165 4.04 13.59 4.78
N ARG A 166 4.43 12.84 5.78
CA ARG A 166 5.79 12.33 5.96
C ARG A 166 5.79 10.91 6.50
N VAL A 167 6.88 10.22 6.26
CA VAL A 167 7.08 8.83 6.68
C VAL A 167 8.49 8.68 7.24
N ARG A 168 8.69 7.72 8.13
CA ARG A 168 10.01 7.23 8.51
C ARG A 168 10.00 5.72 8.68
N PHE A 169 11.17 5.15 8.47
CA PHE A 169 11.45 3.75 8.70
C PHE A 169 12.30 3.62 9.96
N LEU A 170 11.95 2.69 10.83
CA LEU A 170 12.62 2.49 12.11
C LEU A 170 13.12 1.05 12.21
N ASN A 171 14.27 0.87 12.84
CA ASN A 171 14.75 -0.46 13.19
C ASN A 171 13.76 -1.12 14.18
N ARG A 172 13.34 -2.35 13.87
CA ARG A 172 12.44 -3.11 14.77
C ARG A 172 13.08 -3.47 16.09
N GLU A 173 14.40 -3.69 16.09
CA GLU A 173 15.14 -4.07 17.27
C GLU A 173 15.13 -2.91 18.29
N GLY A 174 14.61 -3.18 19.48
CA GLY A 174 14.50 -2.19 20.55
C GLY A 174 13.39 -1.15 20.37
N TRP A 175 12.63 -1.18 19.25
CA TRP A 175 11.53 -0.24 19.06
C TRP A 175 10.35 -0.52 19.99
N THR A 176 9.83 0.54 20.60
CA THR A 176 8.63 0.50 21.43
C THR A 176 7.66 1.59 21.03
N PRO A 177 6.34 1.33 21.08
CA PRO A 177 5.34 2.35 20.73
C PRO A 177 5.37 3.50 21.73
N SER A 178 5.19 4.72 21.24
CA SER A 178 5.02 5.90 22.09
C SER A 178 3.66 5.86 22.80
N ARG A 179 3.55 6.54 23.94
CA ARG A 179 2.37 6.46 24.83
C ARG A 179 1.08 7.05 24.23
N ASP A 180 1.19 7.90 23.24
CA ASP A 180 0.06 8.53 22.52
C ASP A 180 -0.54 7.61 21.45
N LEU A 181 0.09 6.48 21.18
CA LEU A 181 -0.38 5.48 20.21
C LEU A 181 -1.33 4.48 20.89
N ALA A 182 -2.50 4.30 20.31
CA ALA A 182 -3.44 3.24 20.65
C ALA A 182 -3.25 2.04 19.73
N VAL A 183 -3.41 0.84 20.29
CA VAL A 183 -3.37 -0.41 19.51
C VAL A 183 -4.65 -0.54 18.70
N VAL A 184 -4.49 -0.89 17.43
CA VAL A 184 -5.58 -1.41 16.59
C VAL A 184 -5.38 -2.91 16.47
N GLU A 185 -6.40 -3.68 16.80
CA GLU A 185 -6.31 -5.14 16.72
C GLU A 185 -6.18 -5.60 15.27
N VAL A 186 -5.14 -6.36 15.00
CA VAL A 186 -4.86 -6.91 13.68
C VAL A 186 -4.37 -8.35 13.80
N THR A 187 -4.63 -9.10 12.75
CA THR A 187 -4.13 -10.45 12.53
C THR A 187 -3.25 -10.50 11.29
N ARG A 188 -2.82 -11.69 10.89
CA ARG A 188 -2.08 -11.89 9.64
C ARG A 188 -2.96 -12.49 8.55
N ALA A 189 -2.93 -11.89 7.37
CA ALA A 189 -3.36 -12.51 6.13
C ALA A 189 -2.11 -12.75 5.26
N GLY A 190 -1.55 -13.93 5.31
CA GLY A 190 -0.25 -14.21 4.70
C GLY A 190 0.87 -13.38 5.35
N LYS A 191 1.41 -12.41 4.61
CA LYS A 191 2.44 -11.47 5.08
C LYS A 191 1.86 -10.08 5.40
N ALA A 192 0.60 -9.82 5.05
CA ALA A 192 -0.08 -8.56 5.29
C ALA A 192 -0.70 -8.50 6.70
N LEU A 193 -1.01 -7.28 7.16
CA LEU A 193 -1.87 -7.05 8.32
C LEU A 193 -3.33 -7.07 7.87
N GLN A 194 -4.20 -7.66 8.69
CA GLN A 194 -5.63 -7.75 8.46
C GLN A 194 -6.36 -7.31 9.73
N ALA A 195 -7.38 -6.49 9.57
CA ALA A 195 -8.24 -6.06 10.65
C ALA A 195 -9.68 -6.51 10.39
N SER A 196 -10.40 -6.88 11.45
CA SER A 196 -11.85 -7.04 11.38
C SER A 196 -12.52 -5.68 11.44
N ILE A 197 -13.39 -5.40 10.50
CA ILE A 197 -14.15 -4.15 10.37
C ILE A 197 -15.65 -4.46 10.31
N THR A 198 -16.47 -3.47 10.60
CA THR A 198 -17.92 -3.62 10.48
C THR A 198 -18.47 -2.61 9.48
N VAL A 199 -19.13 -3.10 8.43
CA VAL A 199 -19.78 -2.30 7.40
C VAL A 199 -21.29 -2.44 7.54
N GLU A 200 -21.98 -1.39 7.97
CA GLU A 200 -23.44 -1.39 8.21
C GLU A 200 -23.93 -2.57 9.07
N GLY A 201 -23.12 -3.01 10.03
CA GLY A 201 -23.45 -4.12 10.93
C GLY A 201 -22.92 -5.49 10.49
N ALA A 202 -22.39 -5.61 9.28
CA ALA A 202 -21.76 -6.85 8.80
C ALA A 202 -20.24 -6.84 9.03
N GLU A 203 -19.69 -7.92 9.57
CA GLU A 203 -18.26 -8.08 9.77
C GLU A 203 -17.56 -8.44 8.46
N VAL A 204 -16.41 -7.81 8.21
CA VAL A 204 -15.54 -8.04 7.05
C VAL A 204 -14.09 -8.03 7.49
N GLU A 205 -13.33 -9.01 7.03
CA GLU A 205 -11.87 -9.02 7.18
C GLU A 205 -11.22 -8.23 6.05
N ALA A 206 -10.50 -7.18 6.40
CA ALA A 206 -9.88 -6.26 5.44
C ALA A 206 -8.37 -6.14 5.64
N VAL A 207 -7.62 -6.22 4.56
CA VAL A 207 -6.16 -6.04 4.56
C VAL A 207 -5.82 -4.55 4.68
N VAL A 208 -4.86 -4.23 5.54
CA VAL A 208 -4.32 -2.86 5.68
C VAL A 208 -3.33 -2.62 4.54
N ASP A 209 -3.68 -1.71 3.66
CA ASP A 209 -2.95 -1.44 2.41
C ASP A 209 -2.56 0.03 2.28
N THR A 210 -1.28 0.34 2.51
CA THR A 210 -0.76 1.70 2.36
C THR A 210 -0.65 2.14 0.90
N GLY A 211 -0.68 1.21 -0.04
CA GLY A 211 -0.75 1.50 -1.47
C GLY A 211 -2.14 1.91 -1.94
N ALA A 212 -3.20 1.63 -1.17
CA ALA A 212 -4.56 2.03 -1.47
C ALA A 212 -4.89 3.41 -0.88
N SER A 213 -5.52 4.29 -1.65
CA SER A 213 -5.90 5.64 -1.21
C SER A 213 -7.32 5.73 -0.66
N ALA A 214 -8.21 4.79 -0.99
CA ALA A 214 -9.58 4.75 -0.49
C ALA A 214 -9.61 4.59 1.05
N LEU A 215 -10.74 4.92 1.68
CA LEU A 215 -10.98 4.57 3.07
C LEU A 215 -11.18 3.06 3.22
N LEU A 216 -12.09 2.53 2.43
CA LEU A 216 -12.34 1.10 2.28
C LEU A 216 -12.57 0.80 0.80
N ALA A 217 -11.99 -0.29 0.32
CA ALA A 217 -12.29 -0.84 -1.00
C ALA A 217 -12.66 -2.32 -0.84
N VAL A 218 -13.73 -2.74 -1.50
CA VAL A 218 -14.25 -4.12 -1.42
C VAL A 218 -14.49 -4.69 -2.81
N THR A 219 -14.40 -6.01 -2.92
CA THR A 219 -14.84 -6.69 -4.14
C THR A 219 -16.36 -6.59 -4.29
N ARG A 220 -16.87 -6.72 -5.52
CA ARG A 220 -18.31 -6.77 -5.77
C ARG A 220 -18.98 -7.90 -4.97
N GLU A 221 -18.37 -9.08 -4.89
CA GLU A 221 -18.85 -10.21 -4.06
C GLU A 221 -19.00 -9.79 -2.60
N THR A 222 -18.01 -9.11 -2.04
CA THR A 222 -18.08 -8.62 -0.66
C THR A 222 -19.15 -7.54 -0.51
N ALA A 223 -19.27 -6.63 -1.47
CA ALA A 223 -20.31 -5.60 -1.46
C ALA A 223 -21.73 -6.20 -1.48
N GLU A 224 -21.94 -7.25 -2.25
CA GLU A 224 -23.21 -8.00 -2.26
C GLU A 224 -23.47 -8.68 -0.90
N MET A 225 -22.44 -9.36 -0.36
CA MET A 225 -22.53 -10.06 0.92
C MET A 225 -22.90 -9.13 2.08
N VAL A 226 -22.37 -7.91 2.11
CA VAL A 226 -22.66 -6.92 3.17
C VAL A 226 -23.81 -5.97 2.82
N GLY A 227 -24.54 -6.24 1.73
CA GLY A 227 -25.76 -5.50 1.36
C GLY A 227 -25.53 -4.11 0.78
N LEU A 228 -24.38 -3.84 0.16
CA LEU A 228 -24.10 -2.54 -0.49
C LEU A 228 -24.67 -2.45 -1.90
N ILE A 229 -25.15 -3.53 -2.48
CA ILE A 229 -25.79 -3.58 -3.80
C ILE A 229 -27.32 -3.58 -3.63
N ASP A 230 -27.84 -2.67 -2.85
CA ASP A 230 -29.25 -2.57 -2.44
C ASP A 230 -30.06 -1.53 -3.23
N GLY A 231 -29.51 -1.04 -4.34
CA GLY A 231 -30.12 0.02 -5.15
C GLY A 231 -29.73 1.44 -4.73
N ARG A 232 -28.85 1.60 -3.74
CA ARG A 232 -28.28 2.92 -3.40
C ARG A 232 -27.55 3.53 -4.57
N GLU A 233 -27.42 4.86 -4.55
CA GLU A 233 -26.68 5.58 -5.57
C GLU A 233 -25.23 5.13 -5.62
N ARG A 234 -24.73 4.86 -6.83
CA ARG A 234 -23.35 4.48 -7.13
C ARG A 234 -22.74 5.50 -8.05
N THR A 235 -21.63 6.05 -7.65
CA THR A 235 -20.87 6.99 -8.47
C THR A 235 -19.79 6.23 -9.24
N PRO A 236 -19.85 6.19 -10.57
CA PRO A 236 -18.80 5.58 -11.39
C PRO A 236 -17.47 6.30 -11.18
N GLY A 237 -16.39 5.53 -11.13
CA GLY A 237 -15.04 6.02 -10.97
C GLY A 237 -14.02 5.12 -11.66
N GLN A 238 -12.76 5.43 -11.47
CA GLN A 238 -11.64 4.66 -11.97
C GLN A 238 -10.57 4.54 -10.88
N SER A 239 -9.86 3.43 -10.87
CA SER A 239 -8.70 3.20 -10.01
C SER A 239 -7.47 2.90 -10.84
N ILE A 240 -6.35 3.50 -10.45
CA ILE A 240 -5.04 3.17 -10.99
C ILE A 240 -4.54 1.95 -10.22
N VAL A 241 -4.17 0.92 -10.96
CA VAL A 241 -3.72 -0.37 -10.42
C VAL A 241 -2.45 -0.81 -11.13
N LEU A 242 -1.82 -1.85 -10.63
CA LEU A 242 -0.71 -2.48 -11.33
C LEU A 242 -1.13 -2.88 -12.75
N GLY A 243 -0.44 -2.33 -13.74
CA GLY A 243 -0.68 -2.63 -15.15
C GLY A 243 -1.74 -1.78 -15.85
N GLY A 244 -2.47 -0.88 -15.17
CA GLY A 244 -3.45 -0.07 -15.87
C GLY A 244 -4.43 0.72 -15.02
N VAL A 245 -5.57 1.01 -15.63
CA VAL A 245 -6.72 1.67 -14.99
C VAL A 245 -7.92 0.73 -15.08
N VAL A 246 -8.59 0.52 -13.96
CA VAL A 246 -9.80 -0.30 -13.89
C VAL A 246 -11.01 0.55 -13.47
N GLY A 247 -12.19 0.13 -13.92
CA GLY A 247 -13.44 0.69 -13.44
C GLY A 247 -13.67 0.36 -11.97
N ALA A 248 -14.20 1.33 -11.23
CA ALA A 248 -14.66 1.15 -9.86
C ALA A 248 -15.95 1.94 -9.67
N GLU A 249 -16.77 1.53 -8.72
CA GLU A 249 -17.94 2.29 -8.28
C GLU A 249 -17.73 2.72 -6.84
N THR A 250 -18.29 3.86 -6.47
CA THR A 250 -18.25 4.34 -5.09
C THR A 250 -19.66 4.43 -4.54
N VAL A 251 -19.85 3.93 -3.33
CA VAL A 251 -21.09 4.04 -2.57
C VAL A 251 -20.85 4.73 -1.24
N ILE A 252 -21.89 5.34 -0.69
CA ILE A 252 -21.87 5.88 0.67
C ILE A 252 -22.51 4.87 1.60
N VAL A 253 -21.77 4.49 2.65
CA VAL A 253 -22.28 3.65 3.73
C VAL A 253 -22.64 4.50 4.94
N ARG A 254 -23.70 4.13 5.66
CA ARG A 254 -24.16 4.87 6.85
C ARG A 254 -23.14 4.79 7.98
N THR A 255 -22.56 3.60 8.17
CA THR A 255 -21.58 3.35 9.22
C THR A 255 -20.52 2.37 8.73
N LEU A 256 -19.25 2.70 9.02
CA LEU A 256 -18.11 1.84 8.87
C LEU A 256 -17.29 1.93 10.17
N THR A 257 -17.06 0.81 10.84
CA THR A 257 -16.26 0.75 12.06
C THR A 257 -14.93 0.08 11.78
N ILE A 258 -13.84 0.75 12.11
CA ILE A 258 -12.46 0.25 12.01
C ILE A 258 -11.83 0.36 13.40
N GLY A 259 -11.55 -0.77 14.04
CA GLY A 259 -11.16 -0.79 15.45
C GLY A 259 -12.24 -0.15 16.33
N ASN A 260 -11.89 0.90 17.07
CA ASN A 260 -12.83 1.62 17.93
C ASN A 260 -13.44 2.88 17.27
N GLU A 261 -13.22 3.10 15.98
CA GLU A 261 -13.65 4.30 15.27
C GLU A 261 -14.82 4.04 14.36
N VAL A 262 -15.82 4.92 14.46
CA VAL A 262 -17.03 4.87 13.63
C VAL A 262 -17.00 6.01 12.62
N HIS A 263 -16.83 5.66 11.37
CA HIS A 263 -16.95 6.57 10.24
C HIS A 263 -18.42 6.59 9.78
N ARG A 264 -19.03 7.77 9.76
CA ARG A 264 -20.40 7.96 9.28
C ARG A 264 -20.39 8.55 7.89
N GLN A 265 -21.37 8.14 7.07
CA GLN A 265 -21.47 8.57 5.66
C GLN A 265 -20.14 8.37 4.93
N ALA A 266 -19.55 7.19 5.14
CA ALA A 266 -18.24 6.86 4.61
C ALA A 266 -18.31 6.41 3.16
N SER A 267 -17.32 6.83 2.37
CA SER A 267 -17.18 6.43 0.97
C SER A 267 -16.47 5.08 0.89
N VAL A 268 -17.09 4.12 0.24
CA VAL A 268 -16.55 2.76 0.00
C VAL A 268 -16.44 2.54 -1.50
N ALA A 269 -15.25 2.16 -1.95
CA ALA A 269 -15.02 1.79 -3.34
C ALA A 269 -15.38 0.31 -3.56
N ILE A 270 -16.06 0.03 -4.66
CA ILE A 270 -16.40 -1.32 -5.09
C ILE A 270 -15.67 -1.57 -6.41
N TYR A 271 -14.89 -2.63 -6.47
CA TYR A 271 -14.20 -3.07 -7.67
C TYR A 271 -14.67 -4.46 -8.09
N ASP A 272 -14.50 -4.80 -9.37
CA ASP A 272 -14.88 -6.10 -9.86
C ASP A 272 -14.04 -7.22 -9.24
N ASN A 273 -14.63 -8.40 -9.14
CA ASN A 273 -13.96 -9.55 -8.56
C ASN A 273 -12.69 -9.90 -9.35
N VAL A 274 -11.59 -10.06 -8.64
CA VAL A 274 -10.32 -10.50 -9.23
C VAL A 274 -10.25 -12.02 -9.15
N ALA A 275 -10.17 -12.68 -10.30
CA ALA A 275 -10.13 -14.13 -10.39
C ALA A 275 -8.73 -14.71 -10.03
N VAL A 276 -8.17 -14.23 -8.91
CA VAL A 276 -6.87 -14.66 -8.39
C VAL A 276 -7.07 -15.24 -7.00
N PRO A 277 -6.73 -16.52 -6.79
CA PRO A 277 -6.85 -17.13 -5.45
C PRO A 277 -6.05 -16.35 -4.40
N GLY A 278 -6.69 -16.07 -3.26
CA GLY A 278 -6.05 -15.34 -2.16
C GLY A 278 -5.95 -13.81 -2.37
N PHE A 279 -6.59 -13.28 -3.42
CA PHE A 279 -6.72 -11.83 -3.57
C PHE A 279 -7.58 -11.25 -2.43
N PRO A 280 -7.17 -10.14 -1.79
CA PRO A 280 -7.94 -9.55 -0.69
C PRO A 280 -9.36 -9.17 -1.12
N LYS A 281 -10.37 -9.58 -0.35
CA LYS A 281 -11.77 -9.24 -0.59
C LYS A 281 -12.13 -7.82 -0.14
N ALA A 282 -11.34 -7.27 0.79
CA ALA A 282 -11.45 -5.91 1.28
C ALA A 282 -10.08 -5.34 1.63
N LEU A 283 -9.91 -4.03 1.42
CA LEU A 283 -8.69 -3.26 1.67
C LEU A 283 -9.04 -2.01 2.49
N ILE A 284 -8.37 -1.82 3.61
CA ILE A 284 -8.35 -0.55 4.36
C ILE A 284 -7.20 0.28 3.78
N GLY A 285 -7.52 1.38 3.13
CA GLY A 285 -6.51 2.26 2.54
C GLY A 285 -6.21 3.49 3.40
N MET A 286 -5.36 4.35 2.86
CA MET A 286 -4.79 5.46 3.59
C MET A 286 -5.78 6.53 4.04
N ALA A 287 -6.95 6.69 3.39
CA ALA A 287 -7.97 7.61 3.86
C ALA A 287 -8.59 7.19 5.20
N ALA A 288 -8.46 5.92 5.61
CA ALA A 288 -8.85 5.47 6.95
C ALA A 288 -7.96 6.04 8.06
N PHE A 289 -6.78 6.51 7.69
CA PHE A 289 -5.76 7.02 8.61
C PHE A 289 -5.48 8.52 8.43
N GLU A 290 -6.40 9.24 7.80
CA GLU A 290 -6.24 10.68 7.56
C GLU A 290 -6.12 11.44 8.89
N ASP A 291 -5.29 12.50 8.91
CA ASP A 291 -5.00 13.36 10.06
C ASP A 291 -4.46 12.63 11.30
N ARG A 292 -3.65 11.59 11.10
CA ARG A 292 -3.11 10.76 12.18
C ARG A 292 -1.65 10.42 12.02
N ARG A 293 -1.06 9.98 13.13
CA ARG A 293 0.14 9.15 13.10
C ARG A 293 -0.27 7.69 13.16
N VAL A 294 0.27 6.91 12.23
CA VAL A 294 0.01 5.47 12.10
C VAL A 294 1.33 4.73 12.09
N VAL A 295 1.41 3.63 12.82
CA VAL A 295 2.60 2.80 12.89
C VAL A 295 2.25 1.37 12.54
N LEU A 296 2.90 0.84 11.51
CA LEU A 296 2.76 -0.53 11.05
C LEU A 296 4.04 -1.32 11.35
N ASP A 297 3.91 -2.42 12.08
CA ASP A 297 4.95 -3.44 12.22
C ASP A 297 4.43 -4.73 11.59
N LEU A 298 4.69 -4.90 10.30
CA LEU A 298 4.24 -6.09 9.58
C LEU A 298 4.93 -7.36 10.08
N GLY A 299 6.15 -7.25 10.56
CA GLY A 299 6.90 -8.37 11.11
C GLY A 299 6.38 -8.86 12.46
N GLY A 300 5.80 -7.97 13.28
CA GLY A 300 5.26 -8.26 14.61
C GLY A 300 3.74 -8.23 14.70
N PRO A 301 2.96 -8.46 13.67
CA PRO A 301 1.59 -8.09 13.35
C PRO A 301 0.99 -7.08 14.33
N ARG A 302 1.45 -5.84 14.24
CA ARG A 302 1.01 -4.75 15.11
C ARG A 302 0.67 -3.52 14.29
N LEU A 303 -0.44 -2.89 14.63
CA LEU A 303 -0.90 -1.62 14.09
C LEU A 303 -1.20 -0.69 15.26
N PHE A 304 -0.70 0.53 15.16
CA PHE A 304 -0.98 1.56 16.14
C PHE A 304 -1.40 2.84 15.42
N MET A 305 -2.23 3.64 16.06
CA MET A 305 -2.55 4.98 15.59
C MET A 305 -2.76 5.94 16.75
N THR A 306 -2.54 7.24 16.53
CA THR A 306 -2.89 8.25 17.51
C THR A 306 -4.40 8.29 17.71
N ARG A 307 -4.84 8.52 18.95
CA ARG A 307 -6.26 8.73 19.25
C ARG A 307 -6.76 10.00 18.54
N PRO A 308 -8.04 10.07 18.18
CA PRO A 308 -8.64 11.32 17.74
C PRO A 308 -8.40 12.41 18.78
N LEU A 309 -8.14 13.63 18.32
CA LEU A 309 -8.18 14.79 19.24
C LEU A 309 -9.63 14.95 19.73
N GLU A 310 -9.88 14.62 20.98
CA GLU A 310 -11.15 14.98 21.63
C GLU A 310 -11.16 16.50 21.80
N ILE A 311 -11.83 17.20 20.90
CA ILE A 311 -12.12 18.63 21.09
C ILE A 311 -13.25 18.69 22.09
N THR A 312 -12.90 18.88 23.36
CA THR A 312 -13.89 19.24 24.39
C THR A 312 -14.30 20.71 24.12
N VAL A 313 -15.45 20.91 23.49
CA VAL A 313 -16.06 22.22 23.38
C VAL A 313 -16.60 22.54 24.78
N GLY A 314 -15.86 23.38 25.50
CA GLY A 314 -16.27 23.92 26.81
C GLY A 314 -17.34 25.02 26.66
#